data_29f895da77a1fa470199898c0c9ad91a
#
_entry.id   29f895da77a1fa470199898c0c9ad91a
#
_cell.length_a   1.000
_cell.length_b   1.000
_cell.length_c   1.000
_cell.angle_alpha   90.00
_cell.angle_beta   90.00
_cell.angle_gamma   90.00
#
_symmetry.space_group_name_H-M   'P 1'
#
loop_
_entity.id
_entity.type
_entity.pdbx_description
1 polymer ?
#
loop_
_entity_poly.entity_id
_entity_poly.type
_entity_poly.pdbx_seq_one_letter_code
_entity_poly.pdbx_strand_id
1 'polypeptide(L)'
;IASCLVGSEMCIRDRAYAGDVIGIPNHGVLQLGDVLTEGETLQFTGLPFFAPELFQAVEVKDPLRTKQLRTGLTQLGEEGAIQVFRPEAAGGSLLLGAIGQLQFEVVAHRLKTEYGADARMLPSRYTMARWITSENPKALRKFMDANAAHIAYDVVDAAAFLISSPAQLRVAEDLYPEVKFHAMREHGGKVFGDKA
;
A
#
# COMPACT_ATOMS: atom_id res chain seq x y z
N ILE A 1 -8.45 -38.27 13.53
CA ILE A 1 -7.13 -37.58 13.59
C ILE A 1 -6.61 -37.58 12.16
N ALA A 2 -6.82 -36.53 11.42
CA ALA A 2 -6.23 -36.36 10.08
C ALA A 2 -4.79 -35.88 10.26
N SER A 3 -3.84 -36.77 9.95
CA SER A 3 -2.42 -36.45 9.87
C SER A 3 -2.20 -35.51 8.67
N CYS A 4 -1.87 -34.26 8.94
CA CYS A 4 -1.46 -33.31 7.91
C CYS A 4 0.00 -33.63 7.56
N LEU A 5 0.23 -34.29 6.42
CA LEU A 5 1.57 -34.51 5.89
C LEU A 5 2.12 -33.18 5.38
N VAL A 6 3.27 -32.80 5.89
CA VAL A 6 4.06 -31.65 5.45
C VAL A 6 4.58 -31.91 4.03
N GLY A 7 3.97 -31.29 3.05
CA GLY A 7 4.41 -31.36 1.65
C GLY A 7 3.26 -30.92 0.72
N SER A 8 3.35 -29.76 0.16
CA SER A 8 2.66 -29.19 -1.01
C SER A 8 1.17 -29.47 -1.28
N GLU A 9 0.46 -30.19 -0.44
CA GLU A 9 -0.99 -30.32 -0.54
C GLU A 9 -1.66 -29.47 0.52
N MET A 10 -2.38 -28.46 0.07
CA MET A 10 -3.23 -27.60 0.89
C MET A 10 -4.31 -28.48 1.53
N CYS A 11 -4.32 -28.61 2.87
CA CYS A 11 -5.37 -29.33 3.58
C CYS A 11 -6.72 -28.63 3.32
N ILE A 12 -7.55 -29.24 2.49
CA ILE A 12 -8.93 -28.79 2.28
C ILE A 12 -9.73 -29.17 3.52
N ARG A 13 -10.33 -28.17 4.17
CA ARG A 13 -11.26 -28.38 5.28
C ARG A 13 -12.66 -27.93 4.88
N ASP A 14 -13.62 -28.79 5.15
CA ASP A 14 -15.03 -28.58 4.82
C ASP A 14 -15.74 -27.69 5.85
N ARG A 15 -15.15 -27.51 7.03
CA ARG A 15 -15.74 -26.80 8.17
C ARG A 15 -14.69 -25.99 8.91
N ALA A 16 -15.04 -24.77 9.26
CA ALA A 16 -14.30 -23.89 10.15
C ALA A 16 -15.16 -23.53 11.37
N TYR A 17 -14.53 -23.35 12.50
CA TYR A 17 -15.20 -22.97 13.76
C TYR A 17 -14.71 -21.61 14.20
N ALA A 18 -15.47 -20.97 15.10
CA ALA A 18 -15.08 -19.67 15.65
C ALA A 18 -13.68 -19.74 16.29
N GLY A 19 -12.79 -18.85 15.85
CA GLY A 19 -11.39 -18.80 16.26
C GLY A 19 -10.41 -19.53 15.33
N ASP A 20 -10.90 -20.27 14.33
CA ASP A 20 -10.02 -20.90 13.34
C ASP A 20 -9.43 -19.85 12.38
N VAL A 21 -8.16 -20.08 12.01
CA VAL A 21 -7.50 -19.37 10.92
C VAL A 21 -7.50 -20.26 9.69
N ILE A 22 -8.11 -19.80 8.62
CA ILE A 22 -8.27 -20.56 7.37
C ILE A 22 -7.62 -19.84 6.19
N GLY A 23 -7.09 -20.62 5.25
CA GLY A 23 -6.62 -20.09 3.96
C GLY A 23 -7.72 -20.19 2.93
N ILE A 24 -7.98 -19.09 2.22
CA ILE A 24 -8.95 -19.03 1.12
C ILE A 24 -8.18 -18.72 -0.16
N PRO A 25 -8.33 -19.51 -1.23
CA PRO A 25 -7.77 -19.15 -2.53
C PRO A 25 -8.37 -17.83 -3.02
N ASN A 26 -7.51 -16.83 -3.26
CA ASN A 26 -7.95 -15.54 -3.76
C ASN A 26 -7.54 -15.38 -5.24
N HIS A 27 -8.53 -15.19 -6.10
CA HIS A 27 -8.34 -14.91 -7.51
C HIS A 27 -8.45 -13.41 -7.85
N GLY A 28 -8.04 -12.55 -6.91
CA GLY A 28 -8.05 -11.08 -7.09
C GLY A 28 -9.38 -10.41 -6.73
N VAL A 29 -10.25 -11.09 -6.00
CA VAL A 29 -11.56 -10.56 -5.57
C VAL A 29 -11.49 -10.02 -4.13
N LEU A 30 -10.77 -10.73 -3.25
CA LEU A 30 -10.69 -10.38 -1.82
C LEU A 30 -9.51 -9.46 -1.56
N GLN A 31 -9.76 -8.44 -0.73
CA GLN A 31 -8.75 -7.50 -0.26
C GLN A 31 -8.56 -7.61 1.25
N LEU A 32 -7.43 -7.11 1.75
CA LEU A 32 -7.20 -6.99 3.18
C LEU A 32 -8.29 -6.13 3.83
N GLY A 33 -8.89 -6.65 4.90
CA GLY A 33 -9.99 -5.99 5.60
C GLY A 33 -11.38 -6.37 5.13
N ASP A 34 -11.49 -7.17 4.07
CA ASP A 34 -12.77 -7.70 3.63
C ASP A 34 -13.36 -8.66 4.66
N VAL A 35 -14.67 -8.62 4.81
CA VAL A 35 -15.44 -9.48 5.72
C VAL A 35 -16.37 -10.35 4.89
N LEU A 36 -16.27 -11.66 5.07
CA LEU A 36 -17.17 -12.62 4.43
C LEU A 36 -18.31 -12.95 5.40
N THR A 37 -19.55 -12.71 4.98
CA THR A 37 -20.73 -12.92 5.80
C THR A 37 -21.84 -13.60 5.02
N GLU A 38 -22.73 -14.34 5.72
CA GLU A 38 -23.99 -14.82 5.17
C GLU A 38 -25.14 -13.91 5.60
N GLY A 39 -25.68 -13.12 4.66
CA GLY A 39 -26.94 -12.37 4.82
C GLY A 39 -26.86 -11.05 5.56
N GLU A 40 -25.82 -10.76 6.33
CA GLU A 40 -25.63 -9.49 7.02
C GLU A 40 -24.49 -8.69 6.37
N THR A 41 -24.68 -7.37 6.23
CA THR A 41 -23.60 -6.48 5.80
C THR A 41 -22.80 -6.06 7.03
N LEU A 42 -21.75 -6.80 7.35
CA LEU A 42 -20.83 -6.48 8.43
C LEU A 42 -19.53 -5.92 7.86
N GLN A 43 -19.02 -4.89 8.47
CA GLN A 43 -17.68 -4.36 8.17
C GLN A 43 -16.98 -4.07 9.49
N PHE A 44 -15.84 -4.73 9.71
CA PHE A 44 -14.97 -4.39 10.83
C PHE A 44 -14.15 -3.17 10.46
N THR A 45 -14.17 -2.18 11.34
CA THR A 45 -13.37 -0.95 11.22
C THR A 45 -12.16 -1.02 12.15
N GLY A 46 -11.15 -0.19 11.90
CA GLY A 46 -10.00 -0.07 12.79
C GLY A 46 -8.80 -0.95 12.44
N LEU A 47 -8.76 -1.55 11.24
CA LEU A 47 -7.52 -2.15 10.73
C LEU A 47 -6.58 -1.03 10.24
N PRO A 48 -5.52 -0.70 11.00
CA PRO A 48 -4.67 0.40 10.67
C PRO A 48 -3.73 0.04 9.51
N PHE A 49 -3.57 0.97 8.60
CA PHE A 49 -2.58 0.92 7.54
C PHE A 49 -1.58 2.05 7.81
N PHE A 50 -0.42 1.69 8.34
CA PHE A 50 0.60 2.66 8.74
C PHE A 50 1.38 3.20 7.56
N ALA A 51 1.77 4.48 7.62
CA ALA A 51 2.68 5.04 6.65
C ALA A 51 4.05 4.34 6.74
N PRO A 52 4.68 4.07 5.59
CA PRO A 52 5.98 3.41 5.56
C PRO A 52 7.10 4.36 6.03
N GLU A 53 8.18 3.76 6.52
CA GLU A 53 9.37 4.46 6.99
C GLU A 53 10.56 4.31 6.04
N LEU A 54 10.50 3.30 5.16
CA LEU A 54 11.55 3.02 4.19
C LEU A 54 10.97 3.12 2.77
N PHE A 55 11.72 3.76 1.87
CA PHE A 55 11.29 3.96 0.49
C PHE A 55 12.36 3.54 -0.50
N GLN A 56 11.95 2.82 -1.53
CA GLN A 56 12.80 2.51 -2.67
C GLN A 56 12.04 2.75 -3.97
N ALA A 57 12.71 3.27 -4.97
CA ALA A 57 12.18 3.33 -6.33
C ALA A 57 12.38 1.98 -7.00
N VAL A 58 11.41 1.57 -7.82
CA VAL A 58 11.49 0.31 -8.55
C VAL A 58 11.61 0.57 -10.03
N GLU A 59 12.58 -0.12 -10.65
CA GLU A 59 12.79 -0.12 -12.09
C GLU A 59 12.80 -1.54 -12.61
N VAL A 60 12.17 -1.75 -13.76
CA VAL A 60 12.25 -3.03 -14.45
C VAL A 60 13.61 -3.12 -15.19
N LYS A 61 14.27 -4.27 -15.10
CA LYS A 61 15.50 -4.49 -15.85
C LYS A 61 15.27 -4.71 -17.35
N ASP A 62 14.15 -5.38 -17.69
CA ASP A 62 13.72 -5.63 -19.06
C ASP A 62 12.46 -4.80 -19.37
N PRO A 63 12.54 -3.79 -20.26
CA PRO A 63 11.39 -2.97 -20.63
C PRO A 63 10.18 -3.75 -21.14
N LEU A 64 10.37 -4.93 -21.74
CA LEU A 64 9.28 -5.79 -22.20
C LEU A 64 8.46 -6.38 -21.05
N ARG A 65 8.99 -6.37 -19.84
CA ARG A 65 8.33 -6.87 -18.62
C ARG A 65 7.66 -5.78 -17.78
N THR A 66 7.56 -4.55 -18.28
CA THR A 66 6.95 -3.43 -17.55
C THR A 66 5.51 -3.70 -17.13
N LYS A 67 4.73 -4.35 -18.00
CA LYS A 67 3.35 -4.71 -17.69
C LYS A 67 3.28 -5.71 -16.54
N GLN A 68 4.10 -6.76 -16.59
CA GLN A 68 4.18 -7.79 -15.55
C GLN A 68 4.62 -7.17 -14.21
N LEU A 69 5.63 -6.28 -14.24
CA LEU A 69 6.06 -5.55 -13.04
C LEU A 69 4.90 -4.78 -12.42
N ARG A 70 4.17 -4.00 -13.21
CA ARG A 70 3.04 -3.21 -12.72
C ARG A 70 1.94 -4.09 -12.13
N THR A 71 1.55 -5.15 -12.84
CA THR A 71 0.54 -6.10 -12.36
C THR A 71 0.99 -6.74 -11.04
N GLY A 72 2.23 -7.24 -10.97
CA GLY A 72 2.77 -7.84 -9.75
C GLY A 72 2.82 -6.87 -8.58
N LEU A 73 3.26 -5.63 -8.81
CA LEU A 73 3.29 -4.61 -7.75
C LEU A 73 1.89 -4.23 -7.26
N THR A 74 0.90 -4.12 -8.16
CA THR A 74 -0.48 -3.85 -7.76
C THR A 74 -1.01 -4.97 -6.87
N GLN A 75 -0.86 -6.24 -7.28
CA GLN A 75 -1.32 -7.38 -6.50
C GLN A 75 -0.59 -7.52 -5.16
N LEU A 76 0.74 -7.37 -5.14
CA LEU A 76 1.52 -7.38 -3.90
C LEU A 76 1.16 -6.21 -2.96
N GLY A 77 0.76 -5.08 -3.53
CA GLY A 77 0.24 -3.94 -2.77
C GLY A 77 -1.15 -4.20 -2.18
N GLU A 78 -2.05 -4.82 -2.94
CA GLU A 78 -3.38 -5.23 -2.49
C GLU A 78 -3.32 -6.31 -1.42
N GLU A 79 -2.36 -7.23 -1.50
CA GLU A 79 -2.06 -8.23 -0.47
C GLU A 79 -1.42 -7.63 0.79
N GLY A 80 -1.01 -6.35 0.76
CA GLY A 80 -0.32 -5.68 1.87
C GLY A 80 1.13 -6.12 2.08
N ALA A 81 1.71 -6.86 1.15
CA ALA A 81 3.11 -7.27 1.21
C ALA A 81 4.07 -6.08 1.15
N ILE A 82 3.68 -5.04 0.42
CA ILE A 82 4.41 -3.78 0.26
C ILE A 82 3.42 -2.64 0.00
N GLN A 83 3.79 -1.41 0.30
CA GLN A 83 3.02 -0.25 -0.12
C GLN A 83 3.55 0.28 -1.45
N VAL A 84 2.65 0.53 -2.39
CA VAL A 84 3.01 1.03 -3.72
C VAL A 84 2.46 2.43 -3.89
N PHE A 85 3.33 3.37 -4.23
CA PHE A 85 2.99 4.76 -4.50
C PHE A 85 3.28 5.10 -5.96
N ARG A 86 2.29 5.67 -6.61
CA ARG A 86 2.39 6.18 -7.98
C ARG A 86 2.58 7.69 -7.93
N PRO A 87 3.77 8.24 -8.25
CA PRO A 87 3.95 9.69 -8.33
C PRO A 87 2.97 10.32 -9.32
N GLU A 88 2.44 11.49 -8.97
CA GLU A 88 1.54 12.26 -9.85
C GLU A 88 2.30 12.80 -11.07
N ALA A 89 3.56 13.15 -10.90
CA ALA A 89 4.41 13.64 -11.99
C ALA A 89 4.58 12.55 -13.06
N ALA A 90 4.27 12.90 -14.31
CA ALA A 90 4.36 11.99 -15.44
C ALA A 90 5.80 11.44 -15.61
N GLY A 91 5.91 10.12 -15.77
CA GLY A 91 7.20 9.43 -15.98
C GLY A 91 7.97 9.11 -14.70
N GLY A 92 7.40 9.35 -13.52
CA GLY A 92 8.00 8.94 -12.25
C GLY A 92 8.06 7.41 -12.09
N SER A 93 9.19 6.90 -11.61
CA SER A 93 9.29 5.49 -11.21
C SER A 93 8.35 5.20 -10.06
N LEU A 94 7.74 4.01 -10.04
CA LEU A 94 6.94 3.57 -8.90
C LEU A 94 7.82 3.55 -7.64
N LEU A 95 7.23 3.99 -6.53
CA LEU A 95 7.89 3.97 -5.23
C LEU A 95 7.28 2.88 -4.38
N LEU A 96 8.14 2.11 -3.74
CA LEU A 96 7.75 1.10 -2.77
C LEU A 96 8.02 1.63 -1.37
N GLY A 97 7.04 1.47 -0.50
CA GLY A 97 7.13 1.82 0.90
C GLY A 97 7.05 0.58 1.78
N ALA A 98 7.93 0.46 2.76
CA ALA A 98 8.00 -0.66 3.68
C ALA A 98 8.23 -0.19 5.12
N ILE A 99 7.91 -1.05 6.07
CA ILE A 99 8.25 -0.87 7.49
C ILE A 99 9.63 -1.50 7.77
N GLY A 100 9.96 -2.59 7.06
CA GLY A 100 11.21 -3.32 7.23
C GLY A 100 11.93 -3.59 5.91
N GLN A 101 13.27 -3.64 5.96
CA GLN A 101 14.11 -3.85 4.77
C GLN A 101 13.84 -5.18 4.05
N LEU A 102 13.55 -6.24 4.79
CA LEU A 102 13.27 -7.57 4.24
C LEU A 102 12.05 -7.59 3.31
N GLN A 103 11.08 -6.69 3.50
CA GLN A 103 9.91 -6.62 2.61
C GLN A 103 10.32 -6.35 1.15
N PHE A 104 11.32 -5.50 0.92
CA PHE A 104 11.81 -5.25 -0.44
C PHE A 104 12.45 -6.50 -1.07
N GLU A 105 13.19 -7.29 -0.29
CA GLU A 105 13.82 -8.53 -0.77
C GLU A 105 12.77 -9.57 -1.13
N VAL A 106 11.77 -9.75 -0.27
CA VAL A 106 10.64 -10.66 -0.52
C VAL A 106 9.88 -10.24 -1.77
N VAL A 107 9.59 -8.95 -1.93
CA VAL A 107 8.88 -8.41 -3.09
C VAL A 107 9.71 -8.60 -4.36
N ALA A 108 11.01 -8.31 -4.33
CA ALA A 108 11.89 -8.54 -5.47
C ALA A 108 11.94 -10.02 -5.89
N HIS A 109 12.00 -10.93 -4.91
CA HIS A 109 11.96 -12.36 -5.16
C HIS A 109 10.61 -12.80 -5.77
N ARG A 110 9.49 -12.38 -5.21
CA ARG A 110 8.15 -12.71 -5.71
C ARG A 110 7.90 -12.14 -7.12
N LEU A 111 8.31 -10.90 -7.39
CA LEU A 111 8.23 -10.31 -8.73
C LEU A 111 8.95 -11.15 -9.77
N LYS A 112 10.12 -11.68 -9.42
CA LYS A 112 10.91 -12.52 -10.32
C LYS A 112 10.30 -13.91 -10.51
N THR A 113 9.86 -14.56 -9.43
CA THR A 113 9.42 -15.97 -9.44
C THR A 113 7.96 -16.13 -9.89
N GLU A 114 7.08 -15.22 -9.46
CA GLU A 114 5.64 -15.34 -9.71
C GLU A 114 5.22 -14.58 -10.99
N TYR A 115 5.85 -13.41 -11.24
CA TYR A 115 5.47 -12.52 -12.37
C TYR A 115 6.49 -12.51 -13.51
N GLY A 116 7.64 -13.17 -13.35
CA GLY A 116 8.71 -13.18 -14.33
C GLY A 116 9.32 -11.79 -14.59
N ALA A 117 9.15 -10.85 -13.66
CA ALA A 117 9.64 -9.48 -13.76
C ALA A 117 10.83 -9.26 -12.84
N ASP A 118 12.04 -9.26 -13.39
CA ASP A 118 13.25 -8.92 -12.62
C ASP A 118 13.33 -7.40 -12.43
N ALA A 119 13.23 -6.96 -11.19
CA ALA A 119 13.22 -5.56 -10.80
C ALA A 119 14.52 -5.16 -10.09
N ARG A 120 14.91 -3.89 -10.25
CA ARG A 120 15.96 -3.26 -9.47
C ARG A 120 15.33 -2.30 -8.48
N MET A 121 15.72 -2.45 -7.23
CA MET A 121 15.35 -1.52 -6.16
C MET A 121 16.44 -0.45 -6.03
N LEU A 122 16.05 0.81 -6.11
CA LEU A 122 16.96 1.96 -6.03
C LEU A 122 16.62 2.80 -4.80
N PRO A 123 17.63 3.36 -4.12
CA PRO A 123 17.39 4.26 -3.00
C PRO A 123 16.49 5.42 -3.41
N SER A 124 15.56 5.78 -2.53
CA SER A 124 14.69 6.94 -2.69
C SER A 124 15.16 8.08 -1.80
N ARG A 125 14.87 9.33 -2.21
CA ARG A 125 15.09 10.53 -1.40
C ARG A 125 14.03 10.72 -0.31
N TYR A 126 12.94 9.99 -0.38
CA TYR A 126 11.84 10.11 0.56
C TYR A 126 12.07 9.24 1.78
N THR A 127 11.75 9.79 2.95
CA THR A 127 11.92 9.13 4.25
C THR A 127 10.59 8.96 4.98
N MET A 128 9.51 9.55 4.46
CA MET A 128 8.22 9.57 5.12
C MET A 128 7.10 9.78 4.10
N ALA A 129 5.92 9.24 4.37
CA ALA A 129 4.68 9.55 3.67
C ALA A 129 3.61 10.01 4.67
N ARG A 130 2.70 10.85 4.22
CA ARG A 130 1.47 11.21 4.95
C ARG A 130 0.33 11.24 3.97
N TRP A 131 -0.76 10.55 4.29
CA TRP A 131 -2.00 10.73 3.54
C TRP A 131 -2.58 12.09 3.83
N ILE A 132 -3.12 12.74 2.81
CA ILE A 132 -3.58 14.12 2.90
C ILE A 132 -5.08 14.19 2.71
N THR A 133 -5.74 14.99 3.55
CA THR A 133 -7.16 15.30 3.44
C THR A 133 -7.41 16.77 3.75
N SER A 134 -8.54 17.29 3.32
CA SER A 134 -9.03 18.59 3.73
C SER A 134 -10.55 18.63 3.62
N GLU A 135 -11.21 19.33 4.52
CA GLU A 135 -12.63 19.64 4.42
C GLU A 135 -12.91 20.65 3.29
N ASN A 136 -11.88 21.42 2.90
CA ASN A 136 -11.93 22.36 1.79
C ASN A 136 -11.23 21.78 0.55
N PRO A 137 -11.98 21.30 -0.47
CA PRO A 137 -11.38 20.70 -1.66
C PRO A 137 -10.49 21.67 -2.45
N LYS A 138 -10.76 23.00 -2.35
CA LYS A 138 -9.93 24.01 -3.02
C LYS A 138 -8.56 24.14 -2.35
N ALA A 139 -8.53 24.10 -1.02
CA ALA A 139 -7.28 24.13 -0.26
C ALA A 139 -6.43 22.88 -0.54
N LEU A 140 -7.06 21.71 -0.58
CA LEU A 140 -6.37 20.46 -0.92
C LEU A 140 -5.77 20.53 -2.33
N ARG A 141 -6.56 20.95 -3.34
CA ARG A 141 -6.06 21.09 -4.70
C ARG A 141 -4.90 22.08 -4.80
N LYS A 142 -5.03 23.25 -4.16
CA LYS A 142 -3.96 24.26 -4.11
C LYS A 142 -2.67 23.69 -3.52
N PHE A 143 -2.78 22.89 -2.44
CA PHE A 143 -1.64 22.19 -1.85
C PHE A 143 -1.01 21.20 -2.82
N MET A 144 -1.83 20.37 -3.47
CA MET A 144 -1.36 19.35 -4.41
C MET A 144 -0.67 19.97 -5.61
N ASP A 145 -1.26 21.01 -6.22
CA ASP A 145 -0.68 21.73 -7.35
C ASP A 145 0.68 22.37 -6.98
N ALA A 146 0.79 22.96 -5.80
CA ALA A 146 2.04 23.57 -5.31
C ALA A 146 3.12 22.54 -4.98
N ASN A 147 2.74 21.30 -4.69
CA ASN A 147 3.64 20.21 -4.28
C ASN A 147 3.59 18.99 -5.22
N ALA A 148 3.21 19.16 -6.48
CA ALA A 148 2.97 18.06 -7.42
C ALA A 148 4.14 17.07 -7.53
N ALA A 149 5.39 17.53 -7.38
CA ALA A 149 6.58 16.67 -7.38
C ALA A 149 6.70 15.74 -6.16
N HIS A 150 5.89 15.97 -5.12
CA HIS A 150 5.86 15.23 -3.86
C HIS A 150 4.53 14.53 -3.63
N ILE A 151 3.58 14.65 -4.55
CA ILE A 151 2.30 13.95 -4.48
C ILE A 151 2.41 12.60 -5.18
N ALA A 152 1.86 11.58 -4.52
CA ALA A 152 1.71 10.25 -5.06
C ALA A 152 0.37 9.66 -4.62
N TYR A 153 -0.07 8.64 -5.35
CA TYR A 153 -1.30 7.89 -5.04
C TYR A 153 -0.95 6.45 -4.67
N ASP A 154 -1.57 5.92 -3.65
CA ASP A 154 -1.42 4.53 -3.27
C ASP A 154 -2.29 3.60 -4.14
N VAL A 155 -2.36 2.30 -3.79
CA VAL A 155 -3.11 1.28 -4.57
C VAL A 155 -4.63 1.51 -4.59
N VAL A 156 -5.18 2.27 -3.64
CA VAL A 156 -6.60 2.62 -3.55
C VAL A 156 -6.87 4.07 -3.97
N ASP A 157 -5.94 4.69 -4.70
CA ASP A 157 -6.00 6.08 -5.17
C ASP A 157 -6.08 7.14 -4.05
N ALA A 158 -5.66 6.80 -2.83
CA ALA A 158 -5.54 7.79 -1.77
C ALA A 158 -4.30 8.65 -1.98
N ALA A 159 -4.48 9.98 -1.95
CA ALA A 159 -3.38 10.93 -2.14
C ALA A 159 -2.46 10.95 -0.92
N ALA A 160 -1.16 10.87 -1.17
CA ALA A 160 -0.11 10.93 -0.17
C ALA A 160 0.93 11.99 -0.52
N PHE A 161 1.38 12.71 0.48
CA PHE A 161 2.50 13.63 0.42
C PHE A 161 3.77 12.90 0.81
N LEU A 162 4.71 12.81 -0.10
CA LEU A 162 6.01 12.17 0.08
C LEU A 162 7.02 13.20 0.58
N ILE A 163 7.69 12.89 1.68
CA ILE A 163 8.46 13.83 2.48
C ILE A 163 9.91 13.35 2.54
N SER A 164 10.85 14.25 2.27
CA SER A 164 12.29 13.97 2.30
C SER A 164 12.93 14.33 3.64
N SER A 165 12.27 15.16 4.44
CA SER A 165 12.76 15.52 5.78
C SER A 165 11.61 15.96 6.70
N PRO A 166 11.73 15.77 8.03
CA PRO A 166 10.71 16.24 8.97
C PRO A 166 10.45 17.75 8.91
N ALA A 167 11.44 18.55 8.54
CA ALA A 167 11.29 19.99 8.36
C ALA A 167 10.32 20.34 7.23
N GLN A 168 10.33 19.56 6.14
CA GLN A 168 9.41 19.75 5.02
C GLN A 168 7.95 19.56 5.45
N LEU A 169 7.67 18.57 6.33
CA LEU A 169 6.32 18.36 6.86
C LEU A 169 5.86 19.57 7.68
N ARG A 170 6.68 20.05 8.61
CA ARG A 170 6.34 21.22 9.44
C ARG A 170 6.04 22.44 8.61
N VAL A 171 6.86 22.73 7.59
CA VAL A 171 6.62 23.85 6.67
C VAL A 171 5.29 23.68 5.93
N ALA A 172 4.95 22.46 5.51
CA ALA A 172 3.69 22.18 4.84
C ALA A 172 2.48 22.37 5.79
N GLU A 173 2.59 21.90 7.06
CA GLU A 173 1.56 22.10 8.09
C GLU A 173 1.34 23.61 8.39
N ASP A 174 2.42 24.38 8.51
CA ASP A 174 2.36 25.82 8.79
C ASP A 174 1.74 26.62 7.63
N LEU A 175 2.10 26.28 6.37
CA LEU A 175 1.62 27.01 5.19
C LEU A 175 0.21 26.61 4.76
N TYR A 176 -0.24 25.40 5.10
CA TYR A 176 -1.53 24.85 4.68
C TYR A 176 -2.31 24.26 5.86
N PRO A 177 -2.73 25.10 6.82
CA PRO A 177 -3.41 24.63 8.05
C PRO A 177 -4.76 23.94 7.80
N GLU A 178 -5.36 24.15 6.62
CA GLU A 178 -6.59 23.47 6.22
C GLU A 178 -6.36 22.02 5.70
N VAL A 179 -5.08 21.64 5.46
CA VAL A 179 -4.72 20.29 5.00
C VAL A 179 -4.27 19.45 6.20
N LYS A 180 -4.89 18.30 6.36
CA LYS A 180 -4.55 17.35 7.43
C LYS A 180 -3.60 16.29 6.87
N PHE A 181 -2.56 15.96 7.66
CA PHE A 181 -1.53 14.99 7.31
C PHE A 181 -1.62 13.78 8.23
N HIS A 182 -1.96 12.62 7.69
CA HIS A 182 -2.23 11.40 8.46
C HIS A 182 -1.11 10.38 8.33
N ALA A 183 -0.64 9.88 9.47
CA ALA A 183 0.34 8.79 9.53
C ALA A 183 -0.28 7.40 9.34
N MET A 184 -1.60 7.31 9.40
CA MET A 184 -2.37 6.08 9.29
C MET A 184 -3.62 6.31 8.45
N ARG A 185 -4.09 5.27 7.77
CA ARG A 185 -5.42 5.21 7.17
C ARG A 185 -6.06 3.86 7.46
N GLU A 186 -7.35 3.74 7.28
CA GLU A 186 -8.04 2.43 7.32
C GLU A 186 -7.87 1.67 6.00
N HIS A 187 -7.88 0.35 6.07
CA HIS A 187 -8.07 -0.48 4.89
C HIS A 187 -9.40 -0.10 4.21
N GLY A 188 -9.41 -0.10 2.88
CA GLY A 188 -10.57 0.37 2.12
C GLY A 188 -10.54 1.86 1.74
N GLY A 189 -9.41 2.55 1.93
CA GLY A 189 -9.18 3.90 1.41
C GLY A 189 -9.72 5.04 2.28
N LYS A 190 -10.41 4.75 3.37
CA LYS A 190 -10.82 5.80 4.32
C LYS A 190 -9.61 6.27 5.12
N VAL A 191 -9.41 7.57 5.16
CA VAL A 191 -8.43 8.18 6.06
C VAL A 191 -9.09 8.35 7.41
N PHE A 192 -8.40 7.97 8.50
CA PHE A 192 -8.91 8.23 9.84
C PHE A 192 -9.14 9.72 10.01
N GLY A 193 -10.39 10.11 10.24
CA GLY A 193 -10.65 11.40 10.84
C GLY A 193 -10.18 11.34 12.30
N ASP A 194 -9.55 12.41 12.77
CA ASP A 194 -9.17 12.56 14.17
C ASP A 194 -10.36 12.20 15.07
N LYS A 195 -10.31 11.03 15.70
CA LYS A 195 -11.05 10.85 16.92
C LYS A 195 -10.15 11.39 18.03
N ALA A 196 -10.48 12.59 18.47
CA ALA A 196 -10.02 13.15 19.72
C ALA A 196 -10.24 12.18 20.88
#